data_ef69470d2d3234d119a4667daad390fc
#
_entry.id   ef69470d2d3234d119a4667daad390fc
#
_cell.length_a   1.000
_cell.length_b   1.000
_cell.length_c   1.000
_cell.angle_alpha   90.00
_cell.angle_beta   90.00
_cell.angle_gamma   90.00
#
_symmetry.space_group_name_H-M   'P 1'
#
loop_
_entity.id
_entity.type
_entity.pdbx_description
1 polymer ?
#
loop_
_entity_poly.entity_id
_entity_poly.type
_entity_poly.pdbx_seq_one_letter_code
_entity_poly.pdbx_strand_id
1 'polypeptide(L)'
;RTGYDLVMGNRFKGGIKSGAMPFLHRYLGNPVLTGIGKLLFASPCNDFHCGLRGFRKDAISSLELQTTGMEFASEMVVKATLHKMQITEVPTTLSPDGRSRPPHLNTWRDGWRHLRFLLMYSPRWLFFYPGIFLILAGLLSTLSLLPSPKVHSLLYSSSAMTIGFQIVMFALFTKVFGISEGLLPEDRRLNRLFKYLNLETGLIAGCVLLLMGTAASVYAFGIWGQHDFGSLNPTETMPIVIPGVTCLALGIQAIFSSFFLSILGLKR
;
A
#
# COMPACT_ATOMS: atom_id res chain seq x y z
N ARG A 1 11.50 -14.15 -33.45
CA ARG A 1 10.40 -14.74 -32.62
C ARG A 1 11.05 -15.46 -31.44
N THR A 2 11.45 -14.71 -30.40
CA THR A 2 12.38 -15.15 -29.36
C THR A 2 11.70 -15.55 -28.04
N GLY A 3 10.43 -15.96 -28.05
CA GLY A 3 9.76 -16.43 -26.82
C GLY A 3 9.34 -15.36 -25.81
N TYR A 4 9.53 -14.09 -26.10
CA TYR A 4 9.10 -13.01 -25.21
C TYR A 4 7.61 -12.66 -25.42
N ASP A 5 6.95 -12.32 -24.32
CA ASP A 5 5.53 -11.89 -24.31
C ASP A 5 5.39 -10.38 -24.57
N LEU A 6 6.35 -9.58 -24.02
CA LEU A 6 6.39 -8.14 -24.16
C LEU A 6 7.83 -7.67 -24.42
N VAL A 7 8.00 -6.87 -25.47
CA VAL A 7 9.27 -6.23 -25.85
C VAL A 7 9.07 -4.73 -25.77
N MET A 8 9.85 -4.05 -24.94
CA MET A 8 9.79 -2.60 -24.74
C MET A 8 10.93 -1.90 -25.47
N GLY A 9 10.66 -0.78 -26.11
CA GLY A 9 11.72 0.11 -26.51
C GLY A 9 12.36 0.78 -25.30
N ASN A 10 13.68 0.99 -25.32
CA ASN A 10 14.39 1.73 -24.29
C ASN A 10 15.13 2.91 -24.92
N ARG A 11 14.58 4.11 -24.72
CA ARG A 11 15.11 5.38 -25.26
C ARG A 11 16.40 5.80 -24.58
N PHE A 12 16.57 5.43 -23.32
CA PHE A 12 17.79 5.76 -22.56
C PHE A 12 18.98 4.92 -22.98
N LYS A 13 18.74 3.67 -23.42
CA LYS A 13 19.78 2.79 -23.99
C LYS A 13 20.09 3.10 -25.45
N GLY A 14 19.07 3.48 -26.25
CA GLY A 14 19.22 3.72 -27.68
C GLY A 14 19.61 5.14 -28.06
N GLY A 15 19.51 6.08 -27.13
CA GLY A 15 19.88 7.48 -27.30
C GLY A 15 18.69 8.42 -27.54
N ILE A 16 18.76 9.57 -26.93
CA ILE A 16 17.77 10.66 -27.03
C ILE A 16 18.45 11.84 -27.70
N LYS A 17 18.05 12.15 -28.93
CA LYS A 17 18.57 13.29 -29.70
C LYS A 17 18.23 14.62 -29.00
N SER A 18 19.04 15.66 -29.27
CA SER A 18 18.78 16.99 -28.73
C SER A 18 17.39 17.49 -29.14
N GLY A 19 16.65 18.08 -28.18
CA GLY A 19 15.28 18.57 -28.37
C GLY A 19 14.19 17.51 -28.47
N ALA A 20 14.51 16.21 -28.44
CA ALA A 20 13.52 15.13 -28.58
C ALA A 20 12.71 14.84 -27.31
N MET A 21 13.20 15.25 -26.15
CA MET A 21 12.52 15.06 -24.87
C MET A 21 12.73 16.28 -23.96
N PRO A 22 11.67 16.81 -23.33
CA PRO A 22 11.80 17.89 -22.34
C PRO A 22 12.72 17.49 -21.19
N PHE A 23 13.46 18.46 -20.64
CA PHE A 23 14.45 18.26 -19.57
C PHE A 23 13.84 17.53 -18.36
N LEU A 24 12.69 17.99 -17.88
CA LEU A 24 12.00 17.36 -16.73
C LEU A 24 11.62 15.91 -17.00
N HIS A 25 11.20 15.56 -18.21
CA HIS A 25 10.87 14.17 -18.56
C HIS A 25 12.11 13.30 -18.66
N ARG A 26 13.22 13.86 -19.17
CA ARG A 26 14.47 13.13 -19.39
C ARG A 26 15.19 12.79 -18.09
N TYR A 27 15.27 13.73 -17.15
CA TYR A 27 16.12 13.61 -15.98
C TYR A 27 15.35 13.36 -14.68
N LEU A 28 14.07 13.70 -14.61
CA LEU A 28 13.25 13.55 -13.41
C LEU A 28 12.07 12.59 -13.64
N GLY A 29 11.11 12.94 -14.50
CA GLY A 29 9.83 12.24 -14.61
C GLY A 29 9.98 10.75 -14.95
N ASN A 30 10.57 10.45 -16.11
CA ASN A 30 10.71 9.05 -16.55
C ASN A 30 11.65 8.23 -15.63
N PRO A 31 12.85 8.71 -15.23
CA PRO A 31 13.72 7.97 -14.34
C PRO A 31 13.09 7.71 -12.97
N VAL A 32 12.46 8.72 -12.36
CA VAL A 32 11.83 8.59 -11.05
C VAL A 32 10.64 7.62 -11.09
N LEU A 33 9.71 7.80 -12.02
CA LEU A 33 8.54 6.91 -12.15
C LEU A 33 8.94 5.48 -12.50
N THR A 34 9.93 5.30 -13.38
CA THR A 34 10.48 3.98 -13.69
C THR A 34 11.16 3.36 -12.46
N GLY A 35 11.95 4.15 -11.72
CA GLY A 35 12.60 3.73 -10.48
C GLY A 35 11.57 3.27 -9.42
N ILE A 36 10.51 4.04 -9.22
CA ILE A 36 9.39 3.68 -8.35
C ILE A 36 8.74 2.37 -8.84
N GLY A 37 8.42 2.26 -10.14
CA GLY A 37 7.83 1.04 -10.69
C GLY A 37 8.73 -0.19 -10.49
N LYS A 38 10.04 -0.06 -10.65
CA LYS A 38 10.99 -1.13 -10.36
C LYS A 38 11.01 -1.50 -8.88
N LEU A 39 11.02 -0.51 -7.99
CA LEU A 39 11.00 -0.73 -6.54
C LEU A 39 9.72 -1.45 -6.10
N LEU A 40 8.57 -1.01 -6.60
CA LEU A 40 7.27 -1.53 -6.18
C LEU A 40 6.99 -2.93 -6.72
N PHE A 41 7.40 -3.24 -7.97
CA PHE A 41 7.01 -4.45 -8.69
C PHE A 41 8.20 -5.37 -9.06
N ALA A 42 9.45 -4.94 -8.83
CA ALA A 42 10.65 -5.65 -9.28
C ALA A 42 10.67 -5.88 -10.82
N SER A 43 10.14 -4.90 -11.59
CA SER A 43 10.07 -5.01 -13.04
C SER A 43 11.45 -4.95 -13.70
N PRO A 44 11.72 -5.75 -14.74
CA PRO A 44 12.97 -5.69 -15.50
C PRO A 44 13.07 -4.46 -16.42
N CYS A 45 11.96 -3.74 -16.66
CA CYS A 45 11.92 -2.57 -17.54
C CYS A 45 12.66 -1.37 -16.96
N ASN A 46 13.41 -0.67 -17.83
CA ASN A 46 14.10 0.58 -17.49
C ASN A 46 13.54 1.82 -18.23
N ASP A 47 12.53 1.64 -19.08
CA ASP A 47 11.79 2.73 -19.71
C ASP A 47 10.29 2.38 -19.80
N PHE A 48 9.55 2.53 -18.69
CA PHE A 48 8.12 2.21 -18.58
C PHE A 48 7.24 2.99 -19.56
N HIS A 49 7.68 4.18 -19.94
CA HIS A 49 6.88 5.13 -20.69
C HIS A 49 7.26 5.20 -22.19
N CYS A 50 8.10 4.26 -22.67
CA CYS A 50 8.34 4.14 -24.09
C CYS A 50 7.08 3.68 -24.81
N GLY A 51 6.65 4.41 -25.83
CA GLY A 51 5.47 4.05 -26.63
C GLY A 51 5.72 2.93 -27.65
N LEU A 52 6.99 2.69 -28.01
CA LEU A 52 7.33 1.59 -28.92
C LEU A 52 7.33 0.26 -28.18
N ARG A 53 6.38 -0.60 -28.53
CA ARG A 53 6.15 -1.88 -27.86
C ARG A 53 5.79 -2.95 -28.88
N GLY A 54 6.39 -4.11 -28.74
CA GLY A 54 6.00 -5.34 -29.43
C GLY A 54 5.48 -6.35 -28.40
N PHE A 55 4.40 -7.05 -28.72
CA PHE A 55 3.84 -8.02 -27.78
C PHE A 55 3.12 -9.14 -28.51
N ARG A 56 2.99 -10.27 -27.82
CA ARG A 56 2.11 -11.36 -28.25
C ARG A 56 0.67 -11.00 -27.93
N LYS A 57 -0.21 -11.08 -28.92
CA LYS A 57 -1.62 -10.74 -28.77
C LYS A 57 -2.28 -11.52 -27.63
N ASP A 58 -2.09 -12.83 -27.59
CA ASP A 58 -2.71 -13.69 -26.58
C ASP A 58 -2.25 -13.34 -25.16
N ALA A 59 -0.93 -13.07 -24.99
CA ALA A 59 -0.36 -12.70 -23.70
C ALA A 59 -0.94 -11.36 -23.21
N ILE A 60 -1.01 -10.34 -24.07
CA ILE A 60 -1.55 -9.03 -23.62
C ILE A 60 -3.06 -9.06 -23.45
N SER A 61 -3.79 -9.80 -24.30
CA SER A 61 -5.25 -9.95 -24.12
C SER A 61 -5.62 -10.62 -22.79
N SER A 62 -4.81 -11.56 -22.30
CA SER A 62 -5.03 -12.22 -21.00
C SER A 62 -4.80 -11.31 -19.79
N LEU A 63 -4.20 -10.13 -19.97
CA LEU A 63 -4.02 -9.15 -18.89
C LEU A 63 -5.25 -8.31 -18.59
N GLU A 64 -6.28 -8.34 -19.47
CA GLU A 64 -7.52 -7.57 -19.30
C GLU A 64 -7.24 -6.11 -18.90
N LEU A 65 -6.47 -5.40 -19.76
CA LEU A 65 -6.09 -4.01 -19.49
C LEU A 65 -7.35 -3.12 -19.48
N GLN A 66 -7.49 -2.32 -18.43
CA GLN A 66 -8.72 -1.54 -18.18
C GLN A 66 -8.53 -0.04 -18.36
N THR A 67 -7.31 0.49 -18.22
CA THR A 67 -7.08 1.93 -18.29
C THR A 67 -7.07 2.42 -19.73
N THR A 68 -7.76 3.54 -20.00
CA THR A 68 -7.88 4.14 -21.34
C THR A 68 -7.00 5.38 -21.55
N GLY A 69 -6.32 5.83 -20.50
CA GLY A 69 -5.52 7.05 -20.51
C GLY A 69 -4.00 6.81 -20.61
N MET A 70 -3.24 7.78 -20.14
CA MET A 70 -1.78 7.69 -20.10
C MET A 70 -1.27 6.56 -19.19
N GLU A 71 -2.08 6.14 -18.23
CA GLU A 71 -1.82 5.02 -17.31
C GLU A 71 -1.72 3.67 -18.01
N PHE A 72 -2.34 3.51 -19.18
CA PHE A 72 -2.28 2.29 -20.00
C PHE A 72 -0.84 1.79 -20.20
N ALA A 73 0.07 2.74 -20.42
CA ALA A 73 1.49 2.45 -20.59
C ALA A 73 2.09 1.76 -19.34
N SER A 74 1.73 2.24 -18.15
CA SER A 74 2.18 1.68 -16.88
C SER A 74 1.44 0.39 -16.53
N GLU A 75 0.13 0.32 -16.80
CA GLU A 75 -0.68 -0.87 -16.53
C GLU A 75 -0.15 -2.10 -17.27
N MET A 76 0.14 -1.97 -18.55
CA MET A 76 0.68 -3.08 -19.35
C MET A 76 1.97 -3.64 -18.73
N VAL A 77 2.93 -2.77 -18.36
CA VAL A 77 4.20 -3.21 -17.78
C VAL A 77 4.00 -3.80 -16.38
N VAL A 78 3.18 -3.17 -15.54
CA VAL A 78 2.90 -3.63 -14.18
C VAL A 78 2.20 -4.99 -14.20
N LYS A 79 1.10 -5.12 -14.94
CA LYS A 79 0.36 -6.39 -15.04
C LYS A 79 1.23 -7.50 -15.67
N ALA A 80 1.96 -7.21 -16.75
CA ALA A 80 2.88 -8.18 -17.34
C ALA A 80 3.95 -8.65 -16.34
N THR A 81 4.49 -7.72 -15.52
CA THR A 81 5.47 -8.06 -14.47
C THR A 81 4.82 -8.91 -13.36
N LEU A 82 3.64 -8.53 -12.89
CA LEU A 82 2.92 -9.26 -11.83
C LEU A 82 2.53 -10.68 -12.28
N HIS A 83 2.16 -10.86 -13.55
CA HIS A 83 1.85 -12.17 -14.16
C HIS A 83 3.12 -12.94 -14.58
N LYS A 84 4.32 -12.41 -14.27
CA LYS A 84 5.61 -13.05 -14.56
C LYS A 84 5.83 -13.36 -16.05
N MET A 85 5.29 -12.53 -16.91
CA MET A 85 5.52 -12.64 -18.35
C MET A 85 6.99 -12.40 -18.70
N GLN A 86 7.42 -12.97 -19.83
CA GLN A 86 8.77 -12.78 -20.35
C GLN A 86 8.87 -11.39 -20.99
N ILE A 87 9.55 -10.47 -20.29
CA ILE A 87 9.69 -9.06 -20.72
C ILE A 87 11.15 -8.81 -21.08
N THR A 88 11.39 -8.14 -22.20
CA THR A 88 12.73 -7.67 -22.61
C THR A 88 12.69 -6.25 -23.14
N GLU A 89 13.87 -5.64 -23.28
CA GLU A 89 14.03 -4.30 -23.83
C GLU A 89 14.96 -4.30 -25.03
N VAL A 90 14.64 -3.46 -26.02
CA VAL A 90 15.51 -3.18 -27.17
C VAL A 90 15.89 -1.70 -27.20
N PRO A 91 17.16 -1.35 -27.45
CA PRO A 91 17.56 0.02 -27.60
C PRO A 91 16.80 0.70 -28.75
N THR A 92 16.23 1.88 -28.50
CA THR A 92 15.48 2.67 -29.48
C THR A 92 15.90 4.12 -29.44
N THR A 93 16.19 4.71 -30.60
CA THR A 93 16.55 6.12 -30.67
C THR A 93 15.28 6.98 -30.67
N LEU A 94 15.25 8.02 -29.85
CA LEU A 94 14.20 9.04 -29.86
C LEU A 94 14.67 10.25 -30.64
N SER A 95 13.96 10.60 -31.72
CA SER A 95 14.17 11.80 -32.53
C SER A 95 13.14 12.87 -32.19
N PRO A 96 13.44 14.17 -32.45
CA PRO A 96 12.47 15.25 -32.28
C PRO A 96 11.17 14.96 -33.04
N ASP A 97 10.04 15.35 -32.46
CA ASP A 97 8.74 15.24 -33.13
C ASP A 97 8.61 16.27 -34.24
N GLY A 98 8.27 15.81 -35.44
CA GLY A 98 8.01 16.67 -36.60
C GLY A 98 6.64 17.36 -36.61
N ARG A 99 5.86 17.27 -35.50
CA ARG A 99 4.52 17.85 -35.41
C ARG A 99 4.57 19.36 -35.16
N SER A 100 3.68 20.09 -35.82
CA SER A 100 3.51 21.54 -35.62
C SER A 100 2.65 21.89 -34.39
N ARG A 101 1.93 20.92 -33.80
CA ARG A 101 1.04 21.13 -32.65
C ARG A 101 1.76 20.89 -31.33
N PRO A 102 1.37 21.59 -30.23
CA PRO A 102 1.94 21.37 -28.91
C PRO A 102 1.67 19.94 -28.41
N PRO A 103 2.56 19.38 -27.56
CA PRO A 103 2.37 18.05 -26.96
C PRO A 103 1.08 18.00 -26.11
N HIS A 104 0.31 16.93 -26.22
CA HIS A 104 -0.88 16.73 -25.37
C HIS A 104 -0.54 16.39 -23.91
N LEU A 105 0.72 16.11 -23.61
CA LEU A 105 1.20 15.72 -22.28
C LEU A 105 1.31 16.93 -21.35
N ASN A 106 0.60 16.84 -20.21
CA ASN A 106 0.78 17.75 -19.09
C ASN A 106 1.68 17.07 -18.04
N THR A 107 2.91 17.56 -17.90
CA THR A 107 3.97 16.93 -17.10
C THR A 107 3.54 16.59 -15.67
N TRP A 108 2.92 17.52 -14.96
CA TRP A 108 2.52 17.31 -13.56
C TRP A 108 1.27 16.44 -13.42
N ARG A 109 0.24 16.72 -14.19
CA ARG A 109 -1.02 15.96 -14.17
C ARG A 109 -0.79 14.50 -14.56
N ASP A 110 -0.07 14.27 -15.64
CA ASP A 110 0.15 12.91 -16.14
C ASP A 110 1.18 12.18 -15.29
N GLY A 111 2.20 12.88 -14.79
CA GLY A 111 3.14 12.32 -13.80
C GLY A 111 2.44 11.86 -12.51
N TRP A 112 1.52 12.68 -11.98
CA TRP A 112 0.69 12.31 -10.83
C TRP A 112 -0.20 11.11 -11.12
N ARG A 113 -0.84 11.04 -12.29
CA ARG A 113 -1.67 9.90 -12.70
C ARG A 113 -0.88 8.60 -12.71
N HIS A 114 0.33 8.62 -13.29
CA HIS A 114 1.22 7.46 -13.27
C HIS A 114 1.63 7.07 -11.85
N LEU A 115 2.06 8.01 -11.03
CA LEU A 115 2.44 7.73 -9.64
C LEU A 115 1.27 7.15 -8.84
N ARG A 116 0.09 7.77 -8.94
CA ARG A 116 -1.13 7.28 -8.31
C ARG A 116 -1.44 5.85 -8.73
N PHE A 117 -1.36 5.55 -10.04
CA PHE A 117 -1.56 4.21 -10.57
C PHE A 117 -0.59 3.20 -9.94
N LEU A 118 0.72 3.50 -9.95
CA LEU A 118 1.74 2.62 -9.38
C LEU A 118 1.49 2.34 -7.89
N LEU A 119 1.11 3.34 -7.12
CA LEU A 119 0.81 3.19 -5.70
C LEU A 119 -0.45 2.35 -5.46
N MET A 120 -1.53 2.57 -6.22
CA MET A 120 -2.78 1.80 -6.11
C MET A 120 -2.58 0.31 -6.40
N TYR A 121 -1.73 -0.04 -7.35
CA TYR A 121 -1.38 -1.43 -7.66
C TYR A 121 -0.36 -2.05 -6.69
N SER A 122 0.11 -1.28 -5.71
CA SER A 122 1.09 -1.74 -4.72
C SER A 122 0.63 -1.52 -3.27
N PRO A 123 -0.45 -2.21 -2.80
CA PRO A 123 -0.96 -2.05 -1.43
C PRO A 123 0.09 -2.34 -0.36
N ARG A 124 1.08 -3.18 -0.67
CA ARG A 124 2.18 -3.52 0.23
C ARG A 124 3.03 -2.31 0.59
N TRP A 125 3.40 -1.48 -0.41
CA TRP A 125 4.22 -0.31 -0.18
C TRP A 125 3.42 0.90 0.30
N LEU A 126 2.18 1.04 -0.18
CA LEU A 126 1.33 2.17 0.18
C LEU A 126 0.79 2.06 1.61
N PHE A 127 0.40 0.85 2.03
CA PHE A 127 -0.28 0.64 3.30
C PHE A 127 0.47 -0.31 4.24
N PHE A 128 0.88 -1.50 3.77
CA PHE A 128 1.37 -2.54 4.68
C PHE A 128 2.65 -2.13 5.41
N TYR A 129 3.69 -1.69 4.70
CA TYR A 129 4.95 -1.31 5.35
C TYR A 129 4.82 -0.09 6.26
N PRO A 130 4.16 1.03 5.85
CA PRO A 130 3.92 2.14 6.77
C PRO A 130 3.09 1.75 7.99
N GLY A 131 2.06 0.91 7.80
CA GLY A 131 1.23 0.43 8.90
C GLY A 131 2.01 -0.41 9.92
N ILE A 132 2.80 -1.38 9.44
CA ILE A 132 3.68 -2.20 10.32
C ILE A 132 4.70 -1.33 11.05
N PHE A 133 5.31 -0.36 10.36
CA PHE A 133 6.24 0.57 10.99
C PHE A 133 5.57 1.34 12.15
N LEU A 134 4.36 1.88 11.94
CA LEU A 134 3.61 2.59 12.97
C LEU A 134 3.21 1.69 14.15
N ILE A 135 2.79 0.44 13.88
CA ILE A 135 2.48 -0.52 14.93
C ILE A 135 3.72 -0.80 15.79
N LEU A 136 4.84 -1.14 15.16
CA LEU A 136 6.07 -1.50 15.87
C LEU A 136 6.65 -0.30 16.64
N ALA A 137 6.74 0.86 15.99
CA ALA A 137 7.20 2.08 16.64
C ALA A 137 6.29 2.49 17.80
N GLY A 138 4.97 2.45 17.58
CA GLY A 138 3.97 2.73 18.61
C GLY A 138 4.06 1.75 19.79
N LEU A 139 4.16 0.44 19.51
CA LEU A 139 4.27 -0.58 20.55
C LEU A 139 5.54 -0.43 21.38
N LEU A 140 6.71 -0.32 20.72
CA LEU A 140 7.99 -0.15 21.42
C LEU A 140 8.02 1.14 22.25
N SER A 141 7.51 2.23 21.69
CA SER A 141 7.40 3.49 22.42
C SER A 141 6.42 3.40 23.59
N THR A 142 5.26 2.77 23.41
CA THR A 142 4.29 2.56 24.48
C THR A 142 4.90 1.76 25.63
N LEU A 143 5.56 0.63 25.34
CA LEU A 143 6.19 -0.20 26.35
C LEU A 143 7.31 0.56 27.12
N SER A 144 8.09 1.37 26.44
CA SER A 144 9.15 2.17 27.06
C SER A 144 8.63 3.36 27.87
N LEU A 145 7.45 3.88 27.54
CA LEU A 145 6.86 5.04 28.20
C LEU A 145 5.91 4.70 29.35
N LEU A 146 5.41 3.43 29.45
CA LEU A 146 4.54 3.01 30.54
C LEU A 146 5.07 3.35 31.94
N PRO A 147 6.37 3.13 32.27
CA PRO A 147 6.92 3.51 33.57
C PRO A 147 7.26 5.00 33.69
N SER A 148 7.03 5.82 32.65
CA SER A 148 7.44 7.21 32.58
C SER A 148 6.28 8.17 32.86
N PRO A 149 6.48 9.34 33.48
CA PRO A 149 5.43 10.34 33.67
C PRO A 149 5.01 11.06 32.35
N LYS A 150 5.55 10.65 31.20
CA LYS A 150 5.35 11.31 29.91
C LYS A 150 4.03 10.90 29.25
N VAL A 151 2.90 11.19 29.87
CA VAL A 151 1.55 10.76 29.43
C VAL A 151 1.17 11.23 28.01
N HIS A 152 1.61 12.44 27.61
CA HIS A 152 1.37 12.94 26.26
C HIS A 152 2.06 12.08 25.19
N SER A 153 3.32 11.72 25.42
CA SER A 153 4.06 10.84 24.50
C SER A 153 3.44 9.43 24.44
N LEU A 154 2.93 8.93 25.57
CA LEU A 154 2.22 7.67 25.65
C LEU A 154 0.94 7.70 24.81
N LEU A 155 0.19 8.79 24.80
CA LEU A 155 -1.00 8.97 23.98
C LEU A 155 -0.68 8.90 22.47
N TYR A 156 0.39 9.61 22.04
CA TYR A 156 0.80 9.57 20.63
C TYR A 156 1.29 8.20 20.19
N SER A 157 2.04 7.50 21.04
CA SER A 157 2.53 6.15 20.73
C SER A 157 1.39 5.13 20.61
N SER A 158 0.40 5.19 21.49
CA SER A 158 -0.81 4.37 21.43
C SER A 158 -1.67 4.70 20.20
N SER A 159 -1.81 5.98 19.86
CA SER A 159 -2.49 6.42 18.62
C SER A 159 -1.78 5.89 17.38
N ALA A 160 -0.44 5.87 17.35
CA ALA A 160 0.33 5.32 16.24
C ALA A 160 0.03 3.82 16.04
N MET A 161 -0.13 3.03 17.12
CA MET A 161 -0.55 1.61 17.03
C MET A 161 -1.93 1.48 16.39
N THR A 162 -2.91 2.26 16.82
CA THR A 162 -4.29 2.21 16.32
C THR A 162 -4.36 2.59 14.85
N ILE A 163 -3.69 3.68 14.45
CA ILE A 163 -3.58 4.13 13.06
C ILE A 163 -2.85 3.09 12.22
N GLY A 164 -1.72 2.57 12.73
CA GLY A 164 -0.94 1.54 12.05
C GLY A 164 -1.74 0.27 11.77
N PHE A 165 -2.53 -0.20 12.74
CA PHE A 165 -3.42 -1.34 12.57
C PHE A 165 -4.45 -1.08 11.46
N GLN A 166 -5.10 0.08 11.49
CA GLN A 166 -6.08 0.45 10.46
C GLN A 166 -5.46 0.49 9.05
N ILE A 167 -4.24 1.03 8.92
CA ILE A 167 -3.52 1.07 7.65
C ILE A 167 -3.18 -0.36 7.17
N VAL A 168 -2.78 -1.27 8.06
CA VAL A 168 -2.56 -2.69 7.71
C VAL A 168 -3.85 -3.36 7.25
N MET A 169 -4.98 -3.06 7.90
CA MET A 169 -6.28 -3.58 7.44
C MET A 169 -6.63 -3.06 6.04
N PHE A 170 -6.38 -1.79 5.73
CA PHE A 170 -6.54 -1.28 4.37
C PHE A 170 -5.65 -1.99 3.34
N ALA A 171 -4.41 -2.36 3.70
CA ALA A 171 -3.57 -3.17 2.83
C ALA A 171 -4.22 -4.52 2.49
N LEU A 172 -4.79 -5.20 3.49
CA LEU A 172 -5.47 -6.48 3.30
C LEU A 172 -6.75 -6.32 2.47
N PHE A 173 -7.60 -5.34 2.80
CA PHE A 173 -8.84 -5.07 2.07
C PHE A 173 -8.57 -4.76 0.59
N THR A 174 -7.64 -3.84 0.32
CA THR A 174 -7.27 -3.46 -1.05
C THR A 174 -6.70 -4.64 -1.82
N LYS A 175 -5.90 -5.48 -1.16
CA LYS A 175 -5.30 -6.66 -1.82
C LYS A 175 -6.34 -7.72 -2.12
N VAL A 176 -7.25 -8.03 -1.19
CA VAL A 176 -8.32 -9.00 -1.39
C VAL A 176 -9.25 -8.52 -2.50
N PHE A 177 -9.69 -7.26 -2.42
CA PHE A 177 -10.52 -6.63 -3.46
C PHE A 177 -9.83 -6.67 -4.83
N GLY A 178 -8.55 -6.26 -4.89
CA GLY A 178 -7.78 -6.26 -6.13
C GLY A 178 -7.66 -7.64 -6.78
N ILE A 179 -7.60 -8.71 -5.98
CA ILE A 179 -7.59 -10.09 -6.51
C ILE A 179 -9.00 -10.52 -6.93
N SER A 180 -10.04 -10.18 -6.16
CA SER A 180 -11.43 -10.55 -6.50
C SER A 180 -11.94 -9.88 -7.76
N GLU A 181 -11.47 -8.69 -8.08
CA GLU A 181 -11.82 -7.93 -9.28
C GLU A 181 -10.80 -8.15 -10.44
N GLY A 182 -9.89 -9.13 -10.34
CA GLY A 182 -8.92 -9.43 -11.40
C GLY A 182 -7.85 -8.36 -11.66
N LEU A 183 -7.73 -7.37 -10.76
CA LEU A 183 -6.72 -6.29 -10.87
C LEU A 183 -5.32 -6.78 -10.47
N LEU A 184 -5.26 -7.73 -9.55
CA LEU A 184 -4.03 -8.32 -9.03
C LEU A 184 -4.06 -9.84 -9.19
N PRO A 185 -2.91 -10.47 -9.47
CA PRO A 185 -2.83 -11.92 -9.53
C PRO A 185 -3.02 -12.54 -8.14
N GLU A 186 -3.42 -13.81 -8.11
CA GLU A 186 -3.51 -14.59 -6.87
C GLU A 186 -2.18 -14.61 -6.11
N ASP A 187 -2.27 -14.51 -4.80
CA ASP A 187 -1.11 -14.55 -3.92
C ASP A 187 -1.16 -15.74 -2.95
N ARG A 188 -0.30 -16.72 -3.19
CA ARG A 188 -0.17 -17.92 -2.34
C ARG A 188 0.13 -17.58 -0.87
N ARG A 189 0.82 -16.45 -0.60
CA ARG A 189 1.11 -16.01 0.78
C ARG A 189 -0.15 -15.51 1.46
N LEU A 190 -0.98 -14.76 0.74
CA LEU A 190 -2.26 -14.29 1.23
C LEU A 190 -3.20 -15.47 1.51
N ASN A 191 -3.29 -16.44 0.59
CA ASN A 191 -4.11 -17.64 0.78
C ASN A 191 -3.66 -18.46 1.99
N ARG A 192 -2.35 -18.51 2.28
CA ARG A 192 -1.82 -19.14 3.48
C ARG A 192 -2.18 -18.34 4.75
N LEU A 193 -2.10 -17.02 4.68
CA LEU A 193 -2.47 -16.14 5.80
C LEU A 193 -3.94 -16.32 6.19
N PHE A 194 -4.84 -16.44 5.23
CA PHE A 194 -6.28 -16.64 5.48
C PHE A 194 -6.64 -18.01 6.08
N LYS A 195 -5.72 -18.98 6.07
CA LYS A 195 -5.91 -20.22 6.85
C LYS A 195 -5.85 -19.98 8.35
N TYR A 196 -5.13 -18.94 8.78
CA TYR A 196 -4.95 -18.59 10.20
C TYR A 196 -5.77 -17.36 10.60
N LEU A 197 -5.93 -16.40 9.70
CA LEU A 197 -6.74 -15.19 9.88
C LEU A 197 -8.12 -15.39 9.25
N ASN A 198 -8.92 -16.27 9.84
CA ASN A 198 -10.33 -16.45 9.50
C ASN A 198 -11.20 -15.52 10.36
N LEU A 199 -12.50 -15.48 10.08
CA LEU A 199 -13.47 -14.68 10.84
C LEU A 199 -13.39 -14.97 12.33
N GLU A 200 -13.36 -16.25 12.71
CA GLU A 200 -13.42 -16.70 14.10
C GLU A 200 -12.18 -16.24 14.88
N THR A 201 -10.98 -16.40 14.31
CA THR A 201 -9.75 -15.96 14.98
C THR A 201 -9.71 -14.44 15.15
N GLY A 202 -10.22 -13.69 14.18
CA GLY A 202 -10.33 -12.25 14.28
C GLY A 202 -11.35 -11.80 15.34
N LEU A 203 -12.49 -12.48 15.42
CA LEU A 203 -13.49 -12.23 16.45
C LEU A 203 -12.94 -12.55 17.85
N ILE A 204 -12.28 -13.70 18.03
CA ILE A 204 -11.68 -14.08 19.32
C ILE A 204 -10.64 -13.03 19.74
N ALA A 205 -9.72 -12.67 18.85
CA ALA A 205 -8.70 -11.65 19.14
C ALA A 205 -9.34 -10.30 19.49
N GLY A 206 -10.36 -9.87 18.75
CA GLY A 206 -11.10 -8.65 19.03
C GLY A 206 -11.84 -8.68 20.36
N CYS A 207 -12.49 -9.78 20.70
CA CYS A 207 -13.17 -9.96 21.99
C CYS A 207 -12.18 -9.94 23.16
N VAL A 208 -11.02 -10.60 23.02
CA VAL A 208 -9.97 -10.57 24.06
C VAL A 208 -9.49 -9.14 24.29
N LEU A 209 -9.23 -8.38 23.23
CA LEU A 209 -8.83 -6.98 23.35
C LEU A 209 -9.93 -6.13 23.99
N LEU A 210 -11.20 -6.33 23.64
CA LEU A 210 -12.32 -5.64 24.27
C LEU A 210 -12.42 -5.95 25.76
N LEU A 211 -12.27 -7.22 26.16
CA LEU A 211 -12.29 -7.61 27.57
C LEU A 211 -11.14 -6.96 28.35
N MET A 212 -9.93 -6.96 27.79
CA MET A 212 -8.76 -6.29 28.40
C MET A 212 -9.00 -4.79 28.56
N GLY A 213 -9.48 -4.12 27.51
CA GLY A 213 -9.76 -2.69 27.52
C GLY A 213 -10.89 -2.33 28.49
N THR A 214 -11.95 -3.13 28.52
CA THR A 214 -13.06 -2.95 29.49
C THR A 214 -12.58 -3.15 30.93
N ALA A 215 -11.79 -4.20 31.20
CA ALA A 215 -11.24 -4.44 32.52
C ALA A 215 -10.35 -3.27 33.00
N ALA A 216 -9.48 -2.75 32.14
CA ALA A 216 -8.65 -1.58 32.44
C ALA A 216 -9.50 -0.32 32.69
N SER A 217 -10.56 -0.12 31.90
CA SER A 217 -11.48 1.01 32.08
C SER A 217 -12.27 0.94 33.38
N VAL A 218 -12.78 -0.25 33.72
CA VAL A 218 -13.48 -0.49 35.01
C VAL A 218 -12.54 -0.28 36.19
N TYR A 219 -11.30 -0.77 36.09
CA TYR A 219 -10.28 -0.55 37.12
C TYR A 219 -9.96 0.95 37.31
N ALA A 220 -9.78 1.69 36.21
CA ALA A 220 -9.55 3.14 36.29
C ALA A 220 -10.76 3.87 36.87
N PHE A 221 -11.97 3.46 36.53
CA PHE A 221 -13.20 4.02 37.12
C PHE A 221 -13.30 3.73 38.63
N GLY A 222 -12.89 2.54 39.05
CA GLY A 222 -12.81 2.17 40.46
C GLY A 222 -11.83 3.05 41.25
N ILE A 223 -10.65 3.33 40.71
CA ILE A 223 -9.69 4.28 41.29
C ILE A 223 -10.35 5.67 41.43
N TRP A 224 -11.05 6.15 40.40
CA TRP A 224 -11.73 7.45 40.45
C TRP A 224 -12.81 7.50 41.52
N GLY A 225 -13.58 6.42 41.70
CA GLY A 225 -14.58 6.32 42.77
C GLY A 225 -13.95 6.37 44.17
N GLN A 226 -12.75 5.81 44.36
CA GLN A 226 -12.04 5.85 45.65
C GLN A 226 -11.54 7.28 46.01
N HIS A 227 -11.50 8.18 45.02
CA HIS A 227 -11.19 9.60 45.21
C HIS A 227 -12.43 10.49 45.16
N ASP A 228 -13.58 9.96 45.52
CA ASP A 228 -14.88 10.64 45.55
C ASP A 228 -15.21 11.35 44.23
N PHE A 229 -14.80 10.76 43.09
CA PHE A 229 -14.91 11.32 41.74
C PHE A 229 -14.26 12.72 41.56
N GLY A 230 -13.29 13.03 42.40
CA GLY A 230 -12.53 14.28 42.32
C GLY A 230 -11.42 14.28 41.28
N SER A 231 -10.48 15.22 41.41
CA SER A 231 -9.34 15.33 40.49
C SER A 231 -8.36 14.19 40.69
N LEU A 232 -7.96 13.54 39.57
CA LEU A 232 -6.95 12.49 39.55
C LEU A 232 -5.61 13.02 39.08
N ASN A 233 -4.52 12.38 39.54
CA ASN A 233 -3.19 12.64 39.02
C ASN A 233 -3.05 11.96 37.62
N PRO A 234 -2.86 12.72 36.53
CA PRO A 234 -2.76 12.12 35.20
C PRO A 234 -1.57 11.17 35.04
N THR A 235 -0.48 11.38 35.78
CA THR A 235 0.72 10.54 35.68
C THR A 235 0.51 9.14 36.25
N GLU A 236 -0.47 8.96 37.14
CA GLU A 236 -0.81 7.68 37.75
C GLU A 236 -1.93 6.94 37.01
N THR A 237 -2.90 7.68 36.48
CA THR A 237 -4.10 7.08 35.86
C THR A 237 -3.96 6.86 34.35
N MET A 238 -3.31 7.77 33.63
CA MET A 238 -3.19 7.66 32.17
C MET A 238 -2.39 6.45 31.67
N PRO A 239 -1.38 5.94 32.39
CA PRO A 239 -0.72 4.68 32.00
C PRO A 239 -1.66 3.45 31.98
N ILE A 240 -2.80 3.52 32.64
CA ILE A 240 -3.84 2.47 32.63
C ILE A 240 -4.91 2.79 31.58
N VAL A 241 -5.37 4.05 31.56
CA VAL A 241 -6.47 4.49 30.69
C VAL A 241 -6.08 4.44 29.21
N ILE A 242 -4.88 4.95 28.85
CA ILE A 242 -4.46 5.03 27.46
C ILE A 242 -4.33 3.64 26.81
N PRO A 243 -3.62 2.65 27.39
CA PRO A 243 -3.62 1.29 26.87
C PRO A 243 -4.99 0.63 26.87
N GLY A 244 -5.82 0.87 27.89
CA GLY A 244 -7.19 0.39 27.97
C GLY A 244 -8.03 0.84 26.80
N VAL A 245 -8.07 2.14 26.52
CA VAL A 245 -8.78 2.73 25.37
C VAL A 245 -8.20 2.22 24.04
N THR A 246 -6.88 2.05 23.97
CA THR A 246 -6.24 1.49 22.79
C THR A 246 -6.69 0.05 22.51
N CYS A 247 -6.77 -0.78 23.56
CA CYS A 247 -7.30 -2.13 23.45
C CYS A 247 -8.77 -2.15 23.01
N LEU A 248 -9.62 -1.26 23.53
CA LEU A 248 -11.01 -1.11 23.08
C LEU A 248 -11.07 -0.76 21.59
N ALA A 249 -10.32 0.24 21.16
CA ALA A 249 -10.30 0.68 19.76
C ALA A 249 -9.80 -0.43 18.82
N LEU A 250 -8.69 -1.09 19.16
CA LEU A 250 -8.14 -2.21 18.39
C LEU A 250 -9.09 -3.41 18.36
N GLY A 251 -9.76 -3.71 19.48
CA GLY A 251 -10.74 -4.80 19.58
C GLY A 251 -11.93 -4.59 18.64
N ILE A 252 -12.52 -3.39 18.66
CA ILE A 252 -13.60 -3.01 17.74
C ILE A 252 -13.13 -3.08 16.28
N GLN A 253 -11.97 -2.52 15.98
CA GLN A 253 -11.42 -2.55 14.62
C GLN A 253 -11.15 -3.98 14.14
N ALA A 254 -10.63 -4.85 15.01
CA ALA A 254 -10.38 -6.26 14.66
C ALA A 254 -11.67 -6.99 14.32
N ILE A 255 -12.73 -6.83 15.11
CA ILE A 255 -14.03 -7.44 14.87
C ILE A 255 -14.60 -7.00 13.52
N PHE A 256 -14.76 -5.70 13.31
CA PHE A 256 -15.34 -5.20 12.06
C PHE A 256 -14.48 -5.49 10.84
N SER A 257 -13.15 -5.43 10.98
CA SER A 257 -12.23 -5.79 9.90
C SER A 257 -12.35 -7.27 9.52
N SER A 258 -12.58 -8.17 10.48
CA SER A 258 -12.75 -9.60 10.24
C SER A 258 -14.05 -9.89 9.48
N PHE A 259 -15.16 -9.25 9.85
CA PHE A 259 -16.40 -9.33 9.08
C PHE A 259 -16.21 -8.81 7.66
N PHE A 260 -15.56 -7.65 7.50
CA PHE A 260 -15.36 -7.06 6.18
C PHE A 260 -14.46 -7.92 5.29
N LEU A 261 -13.38 -8.50 5.84
CA LEU A 261 -12.53 -9.44 5.12
C LEU A 261 -13.30 -10.70 4.70
N SER A 262 -14.17 -11.22 5.58
CA SER A 262 -15.03 -12.36 5.26
C SER A 262 -15.97 -12.06 4.11
N ILE A 263 -16.61 -10.88 4.11
CA ILE A 263 -17.49 -10.44 3.01
C ILE A 263 -16.71 -10.33 1.68
N LEU A 264 -15.53 -9.71 1.71
CA LEU A 264 -14.67 -9.60 0.52
C LEU A 264 -14.18 -10.96 0.02
N GLY A 265 -14.01 -11.93 0.92
CA GLY A 265 -13.57 -13.29 0.62
C GLY A 265 -14.67 -14.21 0.07
N LEU A 266 -15.97 -13.86 0.22
CA LEU A 266 -17.09 -14.69 -0.24
C LEU A 266 -17.15 -14.87 -1.77
N LYS A 267 -16.48 -14.01 -2.52
CA LYS A 267 -16.38 -14.11 -3.98
C LYS A 267 -15.25 -15.06 -4.46
N ARG A 268 -14.58 -15.78 -3.56
CA ARG A 268 -13.44 -16.66 -3.88
C ARG A 268 -13.79 -18.13 -3.83
#